data_1310b284ab563f135be5cb3ce9a4870c
#
_entry.id   1310b284ab563f135be5cb3ce9a4870c
#
_cell.length_a   1.000
_cell.length_b   1.000
_cell.length_c   1.000
_cell.angle_alpha   90.00
_cell.angle_beta   90.00
_cell.angle_gamma   90.00
#
_symmetry.space_group_name_H-M   'P 1'
#
loop_
_entity.id
_entity.type
_entity.pdbx_description
1 polymer ?
#
loop_
_entity_poly.entity_id
_entity_poly.type
_entity_poly.pdbx_seq_one_letter_code
_entity_poly.pdbx_strand_id
1 'polypeptide(L)'
;MATGVFDILHLGHIHYLKESKKLGDELVVVVARDSTARNNGKIPIFDENSRLALISELKVVDRAILGHEGDMMKTVIEVKPDIITLGYDQKFDEAELQSKINKLGITVKIVRISKYDGQLNSSSSVRKKIMELIGERY
;
A
#
# COMPACT_ATOMS: atom_id res chain seq x y z
N MET A 1 1.48 -5.36 -9.02
CA MET A 1 0.79 -5.44 -7.69
C MET A 1 1.34 -4.36 -6.77
N ALA A 2 0.46 -3.56 -6.20
CA ALA A 2 0.80 -2.56 -5.20
C ALA A 2 0.20 -2.98 -3.85
N THR A 3 0.85 -2.62 -2.75
CA THR A 3 0.40 -2.99 -1.40
C THR A 3 0.42 -1.78 -0.46
N GLY A 4 -0.44 -1.79 0.53
CA GLY A 4 -0.44 -0.75 1.55
C GLY A 4 -1.59 -0.86 2.52
N VAL A 5 -1.57 -0.04 3.55
CA VAL A 5 -2.68 0.09 4.50
C VAL A 5 -3.77 1.00 3.92
N PHE A 6 -3.40 2.09 3.29
CA PHE A 6 -4.30 3.05 2.63
C PHE A 6 -5.39 3.56 3.57
N ASP A 7 -5.00 4.00 4.76
CA ASP A 7 -5.95 4.39 5.80
C ASP A 7 -6.66 5.71 5.47
N ILE A 8 -5.96 6.82 5.54
CA ILE A 8 -6.52 8.13 5.18
C ILE A 8 -5.98 8.48 3.81
N LEU A 9 -6.82 8.35 2.77
CA LEU A 9 -6.39 8.58 1.40
C LEU A 9 -5.95 10.04 1.19
N HIS A 10 -4.81 10.19 0.55
CA HIS A 10 -4.22 11.48 0.19
C HIS A 10 -3.49 11.37 -1.15
N LEU A 11 -2.98 12.49 -1.66
CA LEU A 11 -2.33 12.52 -2.96
C LEU A 11 -1.06 11.67 -3.04
N GLY A 12 -0.40 11.41 -1.92
CA GLY A 12 0.72 10.48 -1.86
C GLY A 12 0.35 9.05 -2.23
N HIS A 13 -0.82 8.59 -1.79
CA HIS A 13 -1.37 7.29 -2.20
C HIS A 13 -1.70 7.29 -3.70
N ILE A 14 -2.31 8.34 -4.20
CA ILE A 14 -2.66 8.45 -5.61
C ILE A 14 -1.41 8.45 -6.50
N HIS A 15 -0.37 9.18 -6.11
CA HIS A 15 0.92 9.18 -6.79
C HIS A 15 1.50 7.75 -6.87
N TYR A 16 1.55 7.06 -5.73
CA TYR A 16 2.05 5.69 -5.67
C TYR A 16 1.29 4.74 -6.61
N LEU A 17 -0.04 4.83 -6.60
CA LEU A 17 -0.87 3.97 -7.43
C LEU A 17 -0.76 4.32 -8.92
N LYS A 18 -0.71 5.61 -9.27
CA LYS A 18 -0.51 6.04 -10.67
C LYS A 18 0.84 5.61 -11.22
N GLU A 19 1.91 5.80 -10.46
CA GLU A 19 3.25 5.37 -10.87
C GLU A 19 3.34 3.85 -10.99
N SER A 20 2.67 3.13 -10.10
CA SER A 20 2.56 1.67 -10.18
C SER A 20 1.84 1.22 -11.44
N LYS A 21 0.72 1.86 -11.79
CA LYS A 21 -0.05 1.54 -12.99
C LYS A 21 0.74 1.71 -14.28
N LYS A 22 1.63 2.71 -14.34
CA LYS A 22 2.48 2.96 -15.52
C LYS A 22 3.42 1.80 -15.85
N LEU A 23 3.71 0.92 -14.89
CA LEU A 23 4.65 -0.18 -15.06
C LEU A 23 4.01 -1.43 -15.68
N GLY A 24 2.69 -1.46 -15.84
CA GLY A 24 2.01 -2.63 -16.38
C GLY A 24 0.65 -2.30 -16.97
N ASP A 25 -0.05 -3.34 -17.37
CA ASP A 25 -1.36 -3.22 -18.02
C ASP A 25 -2.51 -3.25 -17.01
N GLU A 26 -2.35 -3.99 -15.93
CA GLU A 26 -3.35 -4.15 -14.87
C GLU A 26 -2.74 -3.84 -13.51
N LEU A 27 -3.41 -3.00 -12.74
CA LEU A 27 -3.01 -2.70 -11.38
C LEU A 27 -3.91 -3.46 -10.40
N VAL A 28 -3.32 -4.42 -9.69
CA VAL A 28 -3.94 -5.10 -8.56
C VAL A 28 -3.40 -4.48 -7.28
N VAL A 29 -4.29 -4.00 -6.42
CA VAL A 29 -3.93 -3.38 -5.15
C VAL A 29 -4.31 -4.31 -4.01
N VAL A 30 -3.36 -4.61 -3.16
CA VAL A 30 -3.55 -5.43 -1.96
C VAL A 30 -3.65 -4.51 -0.76
N VAL A 31 -4.81 -4.49 -0.13
CA VAL A 31 -5.07 -3.71 1.08
C VAL A 31 -4.76 -4.55 2.30
N ALA A 32 -3.93 -4.05 3.19
CA ALA A 32 -3.56 -4.76 4.40
C ALA A 32 -4.75 -4.93 5.34
N ARG A 33 -4.89 -6.11 5.92
CA ARG A 33 -5.89 -6.36 6.96
C ARG A 33 -5.58 -5.54 8.21
N ASP A 34 -6.59 -5.31 9.04
CA ASP A 34 -6.42 -4.60 10.32
C ASP A 34 -5.36 -5.27 11.20
N SER A 35 -5.38 -6.60 11.26
CA SER A 35 -4.39 -7.38 12.02
C SER A 35 -2.97 -7.16 11.49
N THR A 36 -2.80 -7.15 10.18
CA THR A 36 -1.50 -6.91 9.55
C THR A 36 -0.99 -5.51 9.84
N ALA A 37 -1.85 -4.50 9.75
CA ALA A 37 -1.51 -3.13 10.06
C ALA A 37 -1.07 -2.99 11.54
N ARG A 38 -1.80 -3.60 12.46
CA ARG A 38 -1.47 -3.59 13.89
C ARG A 38 -0.14 -4.28 14.17
N ASN A 39 0.13 -5.40 13.53
CA ASN A 39 1.41 -6.11 13.67
C ASN A 39 2.60 -5.27 13.19
N ASN A 40 2.37 -4.33 12.29
CA ASN A 40 3.37 -3.37 11.80
C ASN A 40 3.36 -2.05 12.57
N GLY A 41 2.70 -2.00 13.73
CA GLY A 41 2.67 -0.83 14.60
C GLY A 41 1.73 0.28 14.15
N LYS A 42 0.79 0.00 13.25
CA LYS A 42 -0.19 0.97 12.76
C LYS A 42 -1.57 0.65 13.31
N ILE A 43 -2.31 1.68 13.72
CA ILE A 43 -3.71 1.56 14.13
C ILE A 43 -4.56 2.29 13.10
N PRO A 44 -5.19 1.57 12.16
CA PRO A 44 -6.02 2.21 11.13
C PRO A 44 -7.25 2.87 11.75
N ILE A 45 -7.64 4.01 11.22
CA ILE A 45 -8.89 4.70 11.58
C ILE A 45 -10.06 4.01 10.89
N PHE A 46 -9.91 3.68 9.60
CA PHE A 46 -10.92 2.95 8.84
C PHE A 46 -10.61 1.45 8.89
N ASP A 47 -11.67 0.64 9.05
CA ASP A 47 -11.52 -0.81 9.01
C ASP A 47 -11.09 -1.31 7.61
N GLU A 48 -10.66 -2.55 7.55
CA GLU A 48 -10.13 -3.15 6.32
C GLU A 48 -11.15 -3.14 5.18
N ASN A 49 -12.43 -3.35 5.47
CA ASN A 49 -13.49 -3.37 4.45
C ASN A 49 -13.75 -1.98 3.88
N SER A 50 -13.74 -0.96 4.72
CA SER A 50 -13.89 0.45 4.29
C SER A 50 -12.69 0.88 3.43
N ARG A 51 -11.48 0.52 3.84
CA ARG A 51 -10.26 0.83 3.09
C ARG A 51 -10.25 0.13 1.74
N LEU A 52 -10.66 -1.13 1.70
CA LEU A 52 -10.80 -1.89 0.45
C LEU A 52 -11.82 -1.24 -0.49
N ALA A 53 -12.99 -0.87 0.03
CA ALA A 53 -14.05 -0.24 -0.75
C ALA A 53 -13.58 1.08 -1.39
N LEU A 54 -12.90 1.93 -0.61
CA LEU A 54 -12.38 3.21 -1.12
C LEU A 54 -11.33 3.00 -2.23
N ILE A 55 -10.42 2.08 -2.05
CA ILE A 55 -9.40 1.77 -3.06
C ILE A 55 -10.06 1.22 -4.33
N SER A 56 -11.08 0.40 -4.20
CA SER A 56 -11.80 -0.20 -5.33
C SER A 56 -12.47 0.85 -6.21
N GLU A 57 -12.82 2.01 -5.68
CA GLU A 57 -13.47 3.09 -6.42
C GLU A 57 -12.49 4.00 -7.17
N LEU A 58 -11.19 3.85 -6.96
CA LEU A 58 -10.20 4.67 -7.64
C LEU A 58 -10.05 4.26 -9.11
N LYS A 59 -10.06 5.24 -10.01
CA LYS A 59 -10.00 5.01 -11.46
C LYS A 59 -8.77 4.23 -11.90
N VAL A 60 -7.65 4.42 -11.23
CA VAL A 60 -6.37 3.80 -11.58
C VAL A 60 -6.30 2.33 -11.16
N VAL A 61 -7.18 1.88 -10.29
CA VAL A 61 -7.18 0.52 -9.73
C VAL A 61 -8.07 -0.38 -10.59
N ASP A 62 -7.49 -1.44 -11.12
CA ASP A 62 -8.25 -2.43 -11.90
C ASP A 62 -8.91 -3.46 -10.98
N ARG A 63 -8.21 -3.87 -9.92
CA ARG A 63 -8.72 -4.82 -8.93
C ARG A 63 -8.10 -4.53 -7.57
N ALA A 64 -8.93 -4.59 -6.52
CA ALA A 64 -8.48 -4.45 -5.15
C ALA A 64 -8.89 -5.69 -4.34
N ILE A 65 -7.99 -6.19 -3.52
CA ILE A 65 -8.21 -7.35 -2.66
C ILE A 65 -7.63 -7.10 -1.26
N LEU A 66 -8.15 -7.82 -0.27
CA LEU A 66 -7.50 -7.89 1.05
C LEU A 66 -6.32 -8.86 0.98
N GLY A 67 -5.22 -8.50 1.63
CA GLY A 67 -4.07 -9.38 1.76
C GLY A 67 -4.36 -10.57 2.67
N HIS A 68 -3.53 -11.61 2.58
CA HIS A 68 -3.57 -12.72 3.52
C HIS A 68 -2.92 -12.31 4.85
N GLU A 69 -3.44 -12.84 5.94
CA GLU A 69 -2.83 -12.63 7.25
C GLU A 69 -1.46 -13.31 7.34
N GLY A 70 -0.50 -12.62 7.89
CA GLY A 70 0.80 -13.14 8.28
C GLY A 70 1.80 -13.41 7.18
N ASP A 71 1.39 -13.74 5.97
CA ASP A 71 2.32 -14.12 4.90
C ASP A 71 1.95 -13.49 3.56
N MET A 72 2.73 -12.48 3.18
CA MET A 72 2.61 -11.81 1.89
C MET A 72 2.82 -12.77 0.70
N MET A 73 3.58 -13.83 0.87
CA MET A 73 3.86 -14.79 -0.20
C MET A 73 2.60 -15.52 -0.66
N LYS A 74 1.65 -15.78 0.23
CA LYS A 74 0.35 -16.36 -0.16
C LYS A 74 -0.40 -15.44 -1.13
N THR A 75 -0.37 -14.14 -0.88
CA THR A 75 -0.97 -13.15 -1.78
C THR A 75 -0.23 -13.07 -3.11
N VAL A 76 1.09 -13.12 -3.10
CA VAL A 76 1.90 -13.14 -4.32
C VAL A 76 1.57 -14.36 -5.18
N ILE A 77 1.44 -15.53 -4.58
CA ILE A 77 1.07 -16.76 -5.29
C ILE A 77 -0.32 -16.65 -5.92
N GLU A 78 -1.26 -16.06 -5.21
CA GLU A 78 -2.64 -15.87 -5.68
C GLU A 78 -2.73 -14.88 -6.83
N VAL A 79 -2.09 -13.71 -6.69
CA VAL A 79 -2.14 -12.61 -7.67
C VAL A 79 -1.29 -12.91 -8.89
N LYS A 80 -0.16 -13.59 -8.71
CA LYS A 80 0.83 -13.86 -9.76
C LYS A 80 1.30 -12.59 -10.48
N PRO A 81 1.80 -11.59 -9.75
CA PRO A 81 2.21 -10.35 -10.38
C PRO A 81 3.51 -10.52 -11.17
N ASP A 82 3.66 -9.73 -12.22
CA ASP A 82 4.95 -9.59 -12.92
C ASP A 82 5.85 -8.58 -12.20
N ILE A 83 5.24 -7.57 -11.58
CA ILE A 83 5.93 -6.50 -10.87
C ILE A 83 5.24 -6.26 -9.53
N ILE A 84 6.04 -6.16 -8.47
CA ILE A 84 5.59 -5.69 -7.15
C ILE A 84 6.17 -4.30 -6.95
N THR A 85 5.32 -3.32 -6.64
CA THR A 85 5.75 -1.97 -6.30
C THR A 85 5.69 -1.74 -4.81
N LEU A 86 6.69 -1.01 -4.29
CA LEU A 86 6.78 -0.63 -2.89
C LEU A 86 6.74 0.90 -2.81
N GLY A 87 6.04 1.43 -1.82
CA GLY A 87 6.06 2.86 -1.52
C GLY A 87 7.43 3.28 -0.99
N TYR A 88 7.77 4.56 -1.12
CA TYR A 88 9.08 5.09 -0.75
C TYR A 88 9.45 4.83 0.72
N ASP A 89 8.46 4.80 1.60
CA ASP A 89 8.62 4.67 3.06
C ASP A 89 8.21 3.30 3.60
N GLN A 90 7.79 2.37 2.76
CA GLN A 90 7.44 1.03 3.22
C GLN A 90 8.70 0.28 3.68
N LYS A 91 8.62 -0.27 4.89
CA LYS A 91 9.73 -0.96 5.54
C LYS A 91 9.85 -2.41 5.05
N PHE A 92 10.08 -2.57 3.76
CA PHE A 92 10.43 -3.86 3.19
C PHE A 92 11.91 -3.90 2.84
N ASP A 93 12.56 -4.97 3.24
CA ASP A 93 13.89 -5.30 2.72
C ASP A 93 13.69 -5.93 1.34
N GLU A 94 14.09 -5.20 0.30
CA GLU A 94 13.89 -5.63 -1.09
C GLU A 94 14.67 -6.91 -1.40
N ALA A 95 15.87 -7.07 -0.83
CA ALA A 95 16.69 -8.26 -1.02
C ALA A 95 16.04 -9.50 -0.36
N GLU A 96 15.51 -9.34 0.85
CA GLU A 96 14.79 -10.42 1.54
C GLU A 96 13.53 -10.81 0.79
N LEU A 97 12.75 -9.83 0.34
CA LEU A 97 11.54 -10.07 -0.44
C LEU A 97 11.86 -10.80 -1.74
N GLN A 98 12.89 -10.33 -2.46
CA GLN A 98 13.34 -10.98 -3.70
C GLN A 98 13.79 -12.41 -3.44
N SER A 99 14.49 -12.66 -2.35
CA SER A 99 14.94 -14.02 -1.96
C SER A 99 13.75 -14.96 -1.72
N LYS A 100 12.73 -14.47 -1.00
CA LYS A 100 11.51 -15.26 -0.75
C LYS A 100 10.77 -15.59 -2.04
N ILE A 101 10.68 -14.63 -2.96
CA ILE A 101 10.04 -14.82 -4.26
C ILE A 101 10.82 -15.83 -5.09
N ASN A 102 12.14 -15.72 -5.13
CA ASN A 102 13.00 -16.66 -5.85
C ASN A 102 12.85 -18.09 -5.35
N LYS A 103 12.68 -18.29 -4.05
CA LYS A 103 12.45 -19.61 -3.45
C LYS A 103 11.13 -20.24 -3.90
N LEU A 104 10.16 -19.45 -4.34
CA LEU A 104 8.89 -19.93 -4.88
C LEU A 104 9.01 -20.38 -6.35
N GLY A 105 10.17 -20.18 -6.98
CA GLY A 105 10.38 -20.50 -8.38
C GLY A 105 9.66 -19.59 -9.36
N ILE A 106 9.26 -18.39 -8.93
CA ILE A 106 8.58 -17.39 -9.77
C ILE A 106 9.49 -16.19 -10.03
N THR A 107 9.26 -15.53 -11.15
CA THR A 107 10.01 -14.34 -11.55
C THR A 107 9.13 -13.10 -11.34
N VAL A 108 9.53 -12.22 -10.42
CA VAL A 108 8.83 -10.98 -10.12
C VAL A 108 9.87 -9.87 -9.95
N LYS A 109 9.64 -8.74 -10.61
CA LYS A 109 10.47 -7.54 -10.47
C LYS A 109 9.93 -6.70 -9.32
N ILE A 110 10.82 -6.23 -8.44
CA ILE A 110 10.48 -5.33 -7.35
C ILE A 110 10.91 -3.91 -7.71
N VAL A 111 10.00 -2.95 -7.61
CA VAL A 111 10.26 -1.54 -7.93
C VAL A 111 9.85 -0.66 -6.75
N ARG A 112 10.77 0.17 -6.28
CA ARG A 112 10.48 1.19 -5.27
C ARG A 112 9.98 2.45 -5.97
N ILE A 113 8.80 2.93 -5.59
CA ILE A 113 8.23 4.16 -6.15
C ILE A 113 8.78 5.37 -5.38
N SER A 114 9.05 6.45 -6.10
CA SER A 114 9.53 7.69 -5.53
C SER A 114 8.49 8.39 -4.66
N LYS A 115 8.96 9.23 -3.74
CA LYS A 115 8.12 10.04 -2.88
C LYS A 115 7.34 11.08 -3.69
N TYR A 116 6.07 11.29 -3.32
CA TYR A 116 5.27 12.41 -3.81
C TYR A 116 5.71 13.71 -3.14
N ASP A 117 6.07 14.72 -3.92
CA ASP A 117 6.54 16.03 -3.45
C ASP A 117 5.35 16.99 -3.25
N GLY A 118 4.50 16.70 -2.31
CA GLY A 118 3.35 17.53 -1.99
C GLY A 118 3.15 17.69 -0.49
N GLN A 119 2.29 18.62 -0.11
CA GLN A 119 1.87 18.78 1.28
C GLN A 119 0.95 17.61 1.67
N LEU A 120 0.95 17.28 2.96
CA LEU A 120 0.13 16.19 3.51
C LEU A 120 0.26 14.89 2.71
N ASN A 121 1.50 14.49 2.44
CA ASN A 121 1.84 13.35 1.61
C ASN A 121 1.92 12.01 2.38
N SER A 122 1.50 11.99 3.63
CA SER A 122 1.43 10.77 4.46
C SER A 122 0.24 10.85 5.41
N SER A 123 -0.27 9.68 5.84
CA SER A 123 -1.32 9.63 6.84
C SER A 123 -0.89 10.25 8.17
N SER A 124 0.39 10.11 8.51
CA SER A 124 0.96 10.75 9.71
C SER A 124 0.91 12.27 9.64
N SER A 125 1.23 12.87 8.50
CA SER A 125 1.16 14.31 8.32
C SER A 125 -0.27 14.84 8.36
N VAL A 126 -1.23 14.08 7.83
CA VAL A 126 -2.66 14.42 7.92
C VAL A 126 -3.14 14.39 9.37
N ARG A 127 -2.80 13.34 10.12
CA ARG A 127 -3.14 13.23 11.54
C ARG A 127 -2.57 14.38 12.35
N LYS A 128 -1.32 14.72 12.12
CA LYS A 128 -0.65 15.84 12.78
C LYS A 128 -1.38 17.16 12.49
N LYS A 129 -1.75 17.40 11.24
CA LYS A 129 -2.49 18.62 10.85
C LYS A 129 -3.84 18.70 11.56
N ILE A 130 -4.56 17.59 11.66
CA ILE A 130 -5.84 17.53 12.39
C ILE A 130 -5.63 17.91 13.86
N MET A 131 -4.61 17.38 14.52
CA MET A 131 -4.29 17.68 15.91
C MET A 131 -3.95 19.17 16.11
N GLU A 132 -3.18 19.74 15.20
CA GLU A 132 -2.84 21.17 15.22
C GLU A 132 -4.10 22.03 15.10
N LEU A 133 -5.00 21.73 14.16
CA LEU A 133 -6.24 22.46 13.96
C LEU A 133 -7.19 22.37 15.16
N ILE A 134 -7.27 21.22 15.82
CA ILE A 134 -8.04 21.05 17.05
C ILE A 134 -7.42 21.87 18.17
N GLY A 135 -6.11 21.83 18.34
CA GLY A 135 -5.40 22.61 19.35
C GLY A 135 -5.54 24.12 19.18
N GLU A 136 -5.56 24.61 17.96
CA GLU A 136 -5.77 26.03 17.66
C GLU A 136 -7.19 26.51 17.98
N ARG A 137 -8.20 25.62 17.92
CA ARG A 137 -9.61 25.96 18.15
C ARG A 137 -10.05 25.83 19.62
N TYR A 138 -9.39 25.00 20.35
CA TYR A 138 -9.71 24.64 21.73
C TYR A 138 -8.50 24.78 22.65
#